data_3ebf652dd02d120237a7aa24662019d5
#
_entry.id   3ebf652dd02d120237a7aa24662019d5
#
_cell.length_a   1.000
_cell.length_b   1.000
_cell.length_c   1.000
_cell.angle_alpha   90.00
_cell.angle_beta   90.00
_cell.angle_gamma   90.00
#
_symmetry.space_group_name_H-M   'P 1'
#
loop_
_entity.id
_entity.type
_entity.pdbx_description
1 polymer ?
#
loop_
_entity_poly.entity_id
_entity_poly.type
_entity_poly.pdbx_seq_one_letter_code
_entity_poly.pdbx_strand_id
1 'polypeptide(L)'
;NCRSLGLSDEFVYLDTVALARVLLPTLSKYKLNIVAKALNISLENHHRAVDDAEATAEIFVKFTEMLKKDQVGTLKEVNRYGDRNVNAIRKMPTHHIIILAKNDIGRYNLYQLISQSHMTYYARRPRIPKSLLNEHREGLLIGSACEAGELYQAVHEKRSAQQIARLAEFYDYYEIQ
;
A
#
# COMPACT_ATOMS: atom_id res chain seq x y z
N ASN A 1 -8.33 14.49 -16.08
CA ASN A 1 -8.74 14.51 -17.50
C ASN A 1 -10.00 13.67 -17.79
N CYS A 2 -10.24 12.52 -17.12
CA CYS A 2 -11.45 11.71 -17.36
C CYS A 2 -12.75 12.50 -17.10
N ARG A 3 -12.82 13.24 -15.99
CA ARG A 3 -14.00 14.06 -15.65
C ARG A 3 -14.32 15.15 -16.67
N SER A 4 -13.30 15.79 -17.23
CA SER A 4 -13.48 16.83 -18.26
C SER A 4 -14.02 16.25 -19.59
N LEU A 5 -13.91 14.93 -19.78
CA LEU A 5 -14.42 14.18 -20.94
C LEU A 5 -15.74 13.45 -20.63
N GLY A 6 -16.33 13.65 -19.44
CA GLY A 6 -17.54 12.94 -19.02
C GLY A 6 -17.35 11.46 -18.76
N LEU A 7 -16.09 11.00 -18.63
CA LEU A 7 -15.77 9.59 -18.33
C LEU A 7 -15.69 9.37 -16.82
N SER A 8 -16.07 8.15 -16.38
CA SER A 8 -15.89 7.75 -15.00
C SER A 8 -14.39 7.72 -14.65
N ASP A 9 -14.02 8.19 -13.47
CA ASP A 9 -12.69 8.09 -12.87
C ASP A 9 -12.62 7.02 -11.77
N GLU A 10 -13.62 6.16 -11.72
CA GLU A 10 -13.72 5.04 -10.78
C GLU A 10 -12.91 3.84 -11.26
N PHE A 11 -11.61 3.86 -11.03
CA PHE A 11 -10.74 2.75 -11.36
C PHE A 11 -10.20 2.06 -10.10
N VAL A 12 -9.99 0.75 -10.20
CA VAL A 12 -9.14 0.02 -9.25
C VAL A 12 -7.70 0.24 -9.67
N TYR A 13 -6.94 0.96 -8.85
CA TYR A 13 -5.53 1.24 -9.13
C TYR A 13 -4.65 0.13 -8.56
N LEU A 14 -3.66 -0.27 -9.34
CA LEU A 14 -2.62 -1.20 -8.93
C LEU A 14 -1.27 -0.50 -9.13
N ASP A 15 -0.54 -0.32 -8.02
CA ASP A 15 0.77 0.34 -8.04
C ASP A 15 1.88 -0.66 -8.38
N THR A 16 2.46 -0.53 -9.58
CA THR A 16 3.57 -1.37 -10.04
C THR A 16 4.84 -1.19 -9.20
N VAL A 17 5.05 -0.03 -8.56
CA VAL A 17 6.18 0.18 -7.65
C VAL A 17 5.97 -0.61 -6.35
N ALA A 18 4.75 -0.64 -5.82
CA ALA A 18 4.42 -1.47 -4.66
C ALA A 18 4.64 -2.95 -4.97
N LEU A 19 4.17 -3.43 -6.12
CA LEU A 19 4.40 -4.80 -6.57
C LEU A 19 5.89 -5.10 -6.76
N ALA A 20 6.66 -4.19 -7.37
CA ALA A 20 8.10 -4.37 -7.56
C ALA A 20 8.85 -4.54 -6.23
N ARG A 21 8.44 -3.81 -5.19
CA ARG A 21 9.04 -3.95 -3.84
C ARG A 21 8.82 -5.33 -3.23
N VAL A 22 7.70 -5.97 -3.55
CA VAL A 22 7.34 -7.30 -3.08
C VAL A 22 8.02 -8.39 -3.90
N LEU A 23 7.95 -8.30 -5.24
CA LEU A 23 8.40 -9.34 -6.16
C LEU A 23 9.91 -9.28 -6.42
N LEU A 24 10.53 -8.10 -6.29
CA LEU A 24 11.96 -7.88 -6.51
C LEU A 24 12.64 -7.30 -5.25
N PRO A 25 12.60 -7.98 -4.10
CA PRO A 25 13.03 -7.41 -2.81
C PRO A 25 14.53 -7.11 -2.75
N THR A 26 15.34 -7.67 -3.65
CA THR A 26 16.78 -7.47 -3.73
C THR A 26 17.18 -6.12 -4.35
N LEU A 27 16.26 -5.46 -5.05
CA LEU A 27 16.56 -4.16 -5.66
C LEU A 27 16.69 -3.05 -4.60
N SER A 28 17.71 -2.23 -4.77
CA SER A 28 17.93 -1.05 -3.91
C SER A 28 17.07 0.16 -4.30
N LYS A 29 16.66 0.24 -5.57
CA LYS A 29 15.85 1.32 -6.14
C LYS A 29 14.79 0.75 -7.10
N TYR A 30 13.63 1.40 -7.17
CA TYR A 30 12.48 0.96 -7.97
C TYR A 30 12.06 2.00 -9.04
N LYS A 31 13.04 2.66 -9.65
CA LYS A 31 12.81 3.49 -10.84
C LYS A 31 12.49 2.60 -12.03
N LEU A 32 11.68 3.09 -12.97
CA LEU A 32 11.21 2.34 -14.14
C LEU A 32 12.35 1.63 -14.87
N ASN A 33 13.41 2.36 -15.21
CA ASN A 33 14.59 1.82 -15.91
C ASN A 33 15.32 0.71 -15.12
N ILE A 34 15.32 0.77 -13.80
CA ILE A 34 15.98 -0.25 -12.95
C ILE A 34 15.13 -1.52 -12.89
N VAL A 35 13.80 -1.37 -12.76
CA VAL A 35 12.87 -2.50 -12.75
C VAL A 35 12.83 -3.16 -14.13
N ALA A 36 12.73 -2.39 -15.21
CA ALA A 36 12.76 -2.88 -16.58
C ALA A 36 14.05 -3.71 -16.84
N LYS A 37 15.21 -3.18 -16.48
CA LYS A 37 16.49 -3.88 -16.61
C LYS A 37 16.51 -5.19 -15.81
N ALA A 38 16.00 -5.21 -14.59
CA ALA A 38 15.94 -6.41 -13.74
C ALA A 38 15.05 -7.50 -14.32
N LEU A 39 14.07 -7.14 -15.13
CA LEU A 39 13.14 -8.04 -15.80
C LEU A 39 13.51 -8.34 -17.28
N ASN A 40 14.69 -7.84 -17.73
CA ASN A 40 15.16 -7.93 -19.12
C ASN A 40 14.17 -7.32 -20.13
N ILE A 41 13.56 -6.18 -19.77
CA ILE A 41 12.68 -5.39 -20.62
C ILE A 41 13.50 -4.26 -21.26
N SER A 42 13.39 -4.09 -22.57
CA SER A 42 14.06 -3.00 -23.30
C SER A 42 13.38 -1.66 -22.99
N LEU A 43 14.15 -0.62 -22.76
CA LEU A 43 13.68 0.74 -22.56
C LEU A 43 14.65 1.70 -23.27
N GLU A 44 14.49 1.82 -24.62
CA GLU A 44 15.46 2.55 -25.46
C GLU A 44 15.32 4.07 -25.36
N ASN A 45 14.09 4.60 -25.23
CA ASN A 45 13.80 6.03 -25.24
C ASN A 45 13.15 6.48 -23.92
N HIS A 46 13.84 6.26 -22.81
CA HIS A 46 13.36 6.68 -21.49
C HIS A 46 13.01 8.18 -21.47
N HIS A 47 11.88 8.52 -20.83
CA HIS A 47 11.23 9.84 -20.78
C HIS A 47 10.30 10.21 -21.95
N ARG A 48 10.01 9.29 -22.86
CA ARG A 48 8.85 9.42 -23.73
C ARG A 48 7.66 8.71 -23.09
N ALA A 49 6.53 9.43 -22.98
CA ALA A 49 5.35 8.91 -22.25
C ALA A 49 4.84 7.57 -22.79
N VAL A 50 4.95 7.33 -24.10
CA VAL A 50 4.53 6.08 -24.76
C VAL A 50 5.48 4.94 -24.37
N ASP A 51 6.79 5.16 -24.47
CA ASP A 51 7.81 4.14 -24.17
C ASP A 51 7.80 3.78 -22.68
N ASP A 52 7.60 4.77 -21.79
CA ASP A 52 7.45 4.54 -20.34
C ASP A 52 6.15 3.77 -20.02
N ALA A 53 5.06 4.03 -20.74
CA ALA A 53 3.79 3.32 -20.59
C ALA A 53 3.90 1.87 -21.07
N GLU A 54 4.54 1.63 -22.22
CA GLU A 54 4.79 0.29 -22.77
C GLU A 54 5.66 -0.54 -21.82
N ALA A 55 6.79 0.00 -21.36
CA ALA A 55 7.64 -0.68 -20.39
C ALA A 55 6.90 -0.98 -19.07
N THR A 56 6.02 -0.08 -18.62
CA THR A 56 5.18 -0.32 -17.43
C THR A 56 4.20 -1.46 -17.66
N ALA A 57 3.60 -1.55 -18.85
CA ALA A 57 2.69 -2.64 -19.21
C ALA A 57 3.43 -3.99 -19.25
N GLU A 58 4.62 -4.05 -19.88
CA GLU A 58 5.44 -5.26 -19.91
C GLU A 58 5.88 -5.70 -18.50
N ILE A 59 6.30 -4.75 -17.65
CA ILE A 59 6.61 -5.02 -16.24
C ILE A 59 5.40 -5.65 -15.54
N PHE A 60 4.20 -5.10 -15.78
CA PHE A 60 2.98 -5.63 -15.17
C PHE A 60 2.67 -7.05 -15.65
N VAL A 61 2.87 -7.35 -16.95
CA VAL A 61 2.73 -8.71 -17.48
C VAL A 61 3.70 -9.66 -16.78
N LYS A 62 4.98 -9.28 -16.66
CA LYS A 62 5.98 -10.09 -15.93
C LYS A 62 5.61 -10.32 -14.47
N PHE A 63 5.10 -9.32 -13.80
CA PHE A 63 4.63 -9.46 -12.41
C PHE A 63 3.45 -10.41 -12.30
N THR A 64 2.50 -10.38 -13.25
CA THR A 64 1.39 -11.35 -13.25
C THR A 64 1.86 -12.78 -13.49
N GLU A 65 2.88 -13.00 -14.31
CA GLU A 65 3.51 -14.30 -14.49
C GLU A 65 4.18 -14.81 -13.20
N MET A 66 4.90 -13.93 -12.49
CA MET A 66 5.52 -14.26 -11.21
C MET A 66 4.48 -14.60 -10.13
N LEU A 67 3.44 -13.78 -10.01
CA LEU A 67 2.33 -14.01 -9.07
C LEU A 67 1.61 -15.34 -9.35
N LYS A 68 1.35 -15.66 -10.61
CA LYS A 68 0.74 -16.95 -11.01
C LYS A 68 1.61 -18.15 -10.63
N LYS A 69 2.94 -18.07 -10.75
CA LYS A 69 3.85 -19.11 -10.27
C LYS A 69 3.74 -19.35 -8.77
N ASP A 70 3.47 -18.29 -8.01
CA ASP A 70 3.26 -18.36 -6.57
C ASP A 70 1.79 -18.62 -6.18
N GLN A 71 0.97 -19.06 -7.17
CA GLN A 71 -0.45 -19.38 -6.98
C GLN A 71 -1.32 -18.19 -6.53
N VAL A 72 -0.91 -16.98 -6.87
CA VAL A 72 -1.65 -15.73 -6.60
C VAL A 72 -2.43 -15.34 -7.85
N GLY A 73 -3.76 -15.52 -7.83
CA GLY A 73 -4.62 -15.33 -9.01
C GLY A 73 -5.65 -14.20 -8.86
N THR A 74 -5.85 -13.67 -7.66
CA THR A 74 -6.85 -12.63 -7.40
C THR A 74 -6.24 -11.38 -6.74
N LEU A 75 -6.88 -10.21 -6.91
CA LEU A 75 -6.44 -8.96 -6.26
C LEU A 75 -6.39 -9.08 -4.71
N LYS A 76 -7.30 -9.86 -4.13
CA LYS A 76 -7.31 -10.12 -2.69
C LYS A 76 -6.07 -10.90 -2.25
N GLU A 77 -5.66 -11.87 -3.06
CA GLU A 77 -4.45 -12.65 -2.80
C GLU A 77 -3.19 -11.82 -3.02
N VAL A 78 -3.16 -10.93 -4.02
CA VAL A 78 -2.04 -9.99 -4.24
C VAL A 78 -1.80 -9.13 -2.99
N ASN A 79 -2.86 -8.60 -2.38
CA ASN A 79 -2.73 -7.83 -1.15
C ASN A 79 -2.16 -8.68 0.00
N ARG A 80 -2.67 -9.89 0.18
CA ARG A 80 -2.15 -10.82 1.21
C ARG A 80 -0.72 -11.27 0.92
N TYR A 81 -0.34 -11.43 -0.34
CA TYR A 81 1.02 -11.79 -0.74
C TYR A 81 2.02 -10.67 -0.37
N GLY A 82 1.63 -9.41 -0.57
CA GLY A 82 2.42 -8.26 -0.15
C GLY A 82 2.67 -8.22 1.36
N ASP A 83 1.69 -8.58 2.15
CA ASP A 83 1.75 -8.59 3.62
C ASP A 83 2.75 -9.62 4.18
N ARG A 84 3.14 -10.64 3.42
CA ARG A 84 4.14 -11.63 3.82
C ARG A 84 5.58 -11.14 3.71
N ASN A 85 5.83 -10.08 2.95
CA ASN A 85 7.18 -9.57 2.72
C ASN A 85 7.52 -8.42 3.66
N VAL A 86 8.07 -8.75 4.84
CA VAL A 86 8.50 -7.77 5.86
C VAL A 86 9.43 -6.69 5.29
N ASN A 87 10.35 -7.06 4.39
CA ASN A 87 11.27 -6.10 3.79
C ASN A 87 10.57 -5.13 2.84
N ALA A 88 9.53 -5.57 2.13
CA ALA A 88 8.69 -4.69 1.33
C ALA A 88 7.91 -3.71 2.22
N ILE A 89 7.27 -4.20 3.28
CA ILE A 89 6.54 -3.38 4.25
C ILE A 89 7.45 -2.31 4.88
N ARG A 90 8.68 -2.66 5.24
CA ARG A 90 9.67 -1.72 5.79
C ARG A 90 10.02 -0.57 4.84
N LYS A 91 9.83 -0.74 3.53
CA LYS A 91 10.10 0.26 2.49
C LYS A 91 8.87 1.05 2.04
N MET A 92 7.67 0.66 2.47
CA MET A 92 6.43 1.35 2.10
C MET A 92 6.31 2.72 2.80
N PRO A 93 5.56 3.69 2.25
CA PRO A 93 5.19 4.90 2.96
C PRO A 93 4.38 4.55 4.22
N THR A 94 4.40 5.43 5.20
CA THR A 94 3.66 5.27 6.47
C THR A 94 2.83 6.51 6.76
N HIS A 95 1.68 6.31 7.38
CA HIS A 95 0.80 7.35 7.86
C HIS A 95 0.64 7.25 9.37
N HIS A 96 0.31 8.35 10.01
CA HIS A 96 -0.05 8.34 11.42
C HIS A 96 -1.41 7.67 11.61
N ILE A 97 -1.56 7.01 12.74
CA ILE A 97 -2.80 6.37 13.18
C ILE A 97 -2.91 6.46 14.70
N ILE A 98 -4.12 6.60 15.22
CA ILE A 98 -4.38 6.50 16.66
C ILE A 98 -5.09 5.18 16.93
N ILE A 99 -4.64 4.49 17.95
CA ILE A 99 -5.20 3.23 18.38
C ILE A 99 -5.51 3.32 19.88
N LEU A 100 -6.79 3.22 20.23
CA LEU A 100 -7.28 3.24 21.59
C LEU A 100 -7.82 1.88 22.00
N ALA A 101 -7.49 1.41 23.19
CA ALA A 101 -8.06 0.20 23.77
C ALA A 101 -9.37 0.52 24.48
N LYS A 102 -10.46 -0.16 24.12
CA LYS A 102 -11.79 -0.04 24.75
C LYS A 102 -11.95 -0.92 26.00
N ASN A 103 -11.22 -2.03 26.04
CA ASN A 103 -11.36 -3.07 27.06
C ASN A 103 -10.04 -3.88 27.19
N ASP A 104 -10.03 -4.90 28.02
CA ASP A 104 -8.84 -5.72 28.27
C ASP A 104 -8.40 -6.51 27.04
N ILE A 105 -9.34 -6.96 26.18
CA ILE A 105 -9.01 -7.60 24.90
C ILE A 105 -8.25 -6.59 24.00
N GLY A 106 -8.78 -5.38 23.87
CA GLY A 106 -8.12 -4.31 23.12
C GLY A 106 -6.76 -3.95 23.68
N ARG A 107 -6.61 -3.92 25.02
CA ARG A 107 -5.31 -3.69 25.67
C ARG A 107 -4.29 -4.78 25.29
N TYR A 108 -4.70 -6.05 25.31
CA TYR A 108 -3.85 -7.15 24.89
C TYR A 108 -3.46 -7.03 23.41
N ASN A 109 -4.44 -6.79 22.53
CA ASN A 109 -4.23 -6.63 21.11
C ASN A 109 -3.32 -5.43 20.81
N LEU A 110 -3.47 -4.31 21.52
CA LEU A 110 -2.59 -3.15 21.38
C LEU A 110 -1.13 -3.51 21.73
N TYR A 111 -0.90 -4.26 22.81
CA TYR A 111 0.45 -4.70 23.16
C TYR A 111 1.06 -5.63 22.12
N GLN A 112 0.27 -6.53 21.51
CA GLN A 112 0.71 -7.37 20.41
C GLN A 112 1.13 -6.53 19.20
N LEU A 113 0.31 -5.55 18.81
CA LEU A 113 0.60 -4.64 17.71
C LEU A 113 1.88 -3.82 17.96
N ILE A 114 2.05 -3.26 19.15
CA ILE A 114 3.24 -2.51 19.53
C ILE A 114 4.47 -3.42 19.47
N SER A 115 4.42 -4.59 20.06
CA SER A 115 5.52 -5.55 20.05
C SER A 115 5.94 -5.91 18.62
N GLN A 116 5.00 -6.29 17.77
CA GLN A 116 5.28 -6.64 16.38
C GLN A 116 5.80 -5.45 15.57
N SER A 117 5.27 -4.25 15.82
CA SER A 117 5.71 -3.03 15.12
C SER A 117 7.19 -2.70 15.38
N HIS A 118 7.71 -3.04 16.56
CA HIS A 118 9.11 -2.85 16.93
C HIS A 118 10.00 -4.03 16.56
N MET A 119 9.55 -5.25 16.82
CA MET A 119 10.38 -6.44 16.61
C MET A 119 10.45 -6.86 15.14
N THR A 120 9.32 -6.80 14.44
CA THR A 120 9.20 -7.33 13.07
C THR A 120 9.22 -6.24 12.00
N TYR A 121 8.46 -5.16 12.21
CA TYR A 121 8.20 -4.18 11.15
C TYR A 121 8.96 -2.85 11.32
N TYR A 122 9.85 -2.74 12.30
CA TYR A 122 10.60 -1.50 12.52
C TYR A 122 11.50 -1.14 11.35
N ALA A 123 11.36 0.10 10.84
CA ALA A 123 12.28 0.70 9.90
C ALA A 123 12.26 2.22 10.07
N ARG A 124 13.24 2.75 10.81
CA ARG A 124 13.35 4.15 11.29
C ARG A 124 12.25 4.55 12.29
N ARG A 125 11.08 3.94 12.22
CA ARG A 125 9.93 4.08 13.11
C ARG A 125 9.17 2.75 13.17
N PRO A 126 8.39 2.50 14.22
CA PRO A 126 7.53 1.34 14.28
C PRO A 126 6.44 1.44 13.19
N ARG A 127 6.07 0.30 12.59
CA ARG A 127 5.10 0.20 11.52
C ARG A 127 4.10 -0.90 11.84
N ILE A 128 2.83 -0.65 11.50
CA ILE A 128 1.75 -1.62 11.65
C ILE A 128 1.08 -1.78 10.29
N PRO A 129 1.25 -2.91 9.60
CA PRO A 129 0.47 -3.21 8.39
C PRO A 129 -1.03 -3.22 8.70
N LYS A 130 -1.85 -2.73 7.77
CA LYS A 130 -3.32 -2.74 7.94
C LYS A 130 -3.89 -4.15 8.13
N SER A 131 -3.32 -5.16 7.48
CA SER A 131 -3.68 -6.56 7.66
C SER A 131 -3.48 -7.01 9.11
N LEU A 132 -2.30 -6.74 9.69
CA LEU A 132 -2.00 -7.05 11.07
C LEU A 132 -2.93 -6.31 12.04
N LEU A 133 -3.23 -5.03 11.76
CA LEU A 133 -4.17 -4.26 12.55
C LEU A 133 -5.57 -4.87 12.51
N ASN A 134 -6.02 -5.33 11.34
CA ASN A 134 -7.33 -5.99 11.19
C ASN A 134 -7.41 -7.33 11.93
N GLU A 135 -6.33 -8.10 11.96
CA GLU A 135 -6.24 -9.35 12.73
C GLU A 135 -6.39 -9.13 14.24
N HIS A 136 -5.96 -7.97 14.74
CA HIS A 136 -5.97 -7.61 16.17
C HIS A 136 -6.99 -6.51 16.49
N ARG A 137 -7.99 -6.28 15.62
CA ARG A 137 -8.90 -5.13 15.72
C ARG A 137 -9.89 -5.24 16.89
N GLU A 138 -10.16 -6.44 17.40
CA GLU A 138 -11.12 -6.63 18.49
C GLU A 138 -10.72 -5.83 19.73
N GLY A 139 -11.70 -5.10 20.28
CA GLY A 139 -11.50 -4.26 21.45
C GLY A 139 -10.71 -2.96 21.22
N LEU A 140 -10.40 -2.61 19.98
CA LEU A 140 -9.73 -1.37 19.61
C LEU A 140 -10.69 -0.35 18.98
N LEU A 141 -10.32 0.92 19.09
CA LEU A 141 -10.85 2.05 18.31
C LEU A 141 -9.71 2.64 17.51
N ILE A 142 -9.95 2.83 16.23
CA ILE A 142 -8.97 3.31 15.27
C ILE A 142 -9.36 4.72 14.81
N GLY A 143 -8.47 5.69 15.06
CA GLY A 143 -8.65 7.09 14.67
C GLY A 143 -7.82 7.48 13.46
N SER A 144 -8.32 8.45 12.69
CA SER A 144 -7.68 8.93 11.46
C SER A 144 -6.38 9.71 11.67
N ALA A 145 -6.11 10.11 12.91
CA ALA A 145 -4.98 10.95 13.31
C ALA A 145 -4.94 12.33 12.61
N CYS A 146 -3.76 12.98 12.64
CA CYS A 146 -3.50 14.36 12.21
C CYS A 146 -3.28 14.49 10.69
N GLU A 147 -2.72 15.63 10.25
CA GLU A 147 -2.36 15.89 8.85
C GLU A 147 -1.42 14.85 8.23
N ALA A 148 -0.66 14.10 9.05
CA ALA A 148 0.16 12.98 8.59
C ALA A 148 -0.62 11.65 8.51
N GLY A 149 -1.92 11.64 8.81
CA GLY A 149 -2.83 10.51 8.65
C GLY A 149 -3.20 10.27 7.18
N GLU A 150 -3.49 9.03 6.83
CA GLU A 150 -3.79 8.64 5.44
C GLU A 150 -5.05 9.33 4.91
N LEU A 151 -6.09 9.46 5.75
CA LEU A 151 -7.36 10.09 5.37
C LEU A 151 -7.17 11.58 5.06
N TYR A 152 -6.46 12.31 5.92
CA TYR A 152 -6.17 13.72 5.69
C TYR A 152 -5.35 13.91 4.41
N GLN A 153 -4.30 13.09 4.20
CA GLN A 153 -3.48 13.14 3.00
C GLN A 153 -4.31 12.87 1.74
N ALA A 154 -5.24 11.92 1.78
CA ALA A 154 -6.14 11.64 0.66
C ALA A 154 -7.04 12.83 0.30
N VAL A 155 -7.53 13.57 1.31
CA VAL A 155 -8.32 14.80 1.12
C VAL A 155 -7.42 15.90 0.54
N HIS A 156 -6.23 16.10 1.09
CA HIS A 156 -5.27 17.11 0.63
C HIS A 156 -4.83 16.86 -0.82
N GLU A 157 -4.62 15.60 -1.20
CA GLU A 157 -4.31 15.18 -2.57
C GLU A 157 -5.51 15.27 -3.52
N LYS A 158 -6.68 15.68 -3.03
CA LYS A 158 -7.94 15.79 -3.79
C LYS A 158 -8.32 14.47 -4.48
N ARG A 159 -8.16 13.34 -3.79
CA ARG A 159 -8.65 12.05 -4.26
C ARG A 159 -10.16 12.10 -4.47
N SER A 160 -10.72 11.18 -5.27
CA SER A 160 -12.17 11.15 -5.51
C SER A 160 -12.94 10.90 -4.21
N ALA A 161 -14.19 11.43 -4.15
CA ALA A 161 -15.06 11.21 -2.99
C ALA A 161 -15.24 9.73 -2.65
N GLN A 162 -15.31 8.87 -3.68
CA GLN A 162 -15.42 7.42 -3.48
C GLN A 162 -14.14 6.83 -2.86
N GLN A 163 -12.95 7.27 -3.28
CA GLN A 163 -11.69 6.82 -2.69
C GLN A 163 -11.57 7.28 -1.23
N ILE A 164 -11.97 8.52 -0.94
CA ILE A 164 -12.00 9.05 0.44
C ILE A 164 -12.99 8.27 1.29
N ALA A 165 -14.21 7.99 0.79
CA ALA A 165 -15.20 7.20 1.50
C ALA A 165 -14.70 5.78 1.85
N ARG A 166 -14.07 5.09 0.90
CA ARG A 166 -13.48 3.76 1.14
C ARG A 166 -12.35 3.79 2.18
N LEU A 167 -11.54 4.85 2.19
CA LEU A 167 -10.50 5.02 3.21
C LEU A 167 -11.11 5.32 4.57
N ALA A 168 -12.17 6.12 4.61
CA ALA A 168 -12.87 6.48 5.82
C ALA A 168 -13.48 5.25 6.53
N GLU A 169 -14.02 4.27 5.80
CA GLU A 169 -14.57 3.02 6.35
C GLU A 169 -13.59 2.24 7.22
N PHE A 170 -12.29 2.48 7.08
CA PHE A 170 -11.27 1.81 7.88
C PHE A 170 -11.22 2.32 9.32
N TYR A 171 -11.63 3.57 9.58
CA TYR A 171 -11.52 4.25 10.87
C TYR A 171 -12.84 4.22 11.64
N ASP A 172 -12.74 4.13 12.97
CA ASP A 172 -13.90 4.16 13.86
C ASP A 172 -14.31 5.60 14.22
N TYR A 173 -13.35 6.55 14.12
CA TYR A 173 -13.59 7.98 14.30
C TYR A 173 -12.58 8.84 13.51
N TYR A 174 -12.92 10.09 13.31
CA TYR A 174 -12.11 11.05 12.57
C TYR A 174 -11.69 12.22 13.47
N GLU A 175 -10.45 12.68 13.28
CA GLU A 175 -9.97 13.90 13.91
C GLU A 175 -10.02 15.05 12.92
N ILE A 176 -10.54 16.19 13.38
CA ILE A 176 -10.59 17.45 12.64
C ILE A 176 -9.63 18.40 13.33
N GLN A 177 -8.64 18.88 12.61
CA GLN A 177 -7.64 19.83 13.08
C GLN A 177 -7.69 21.12 12.29
#